data_6657959f7f14bd934ebf0139dbda9e17
#
_entry.id   6657959f7f14bd934ebf0139dbda9e17
#
_cell.length_a   1.000
_cell.length_b   1.000
_cell.length_c   1.000
_cell.angle_alpha   90.00
_cell.angle_beta   90.00
_cell.angle_gamma   90.00
#
_symmetry.space_group_name_H-M   'P 1'
#
loop_
_entity.id
_entity.type
_entity.pdbx_description
1 polymer ?
#
loop_
_entity_poly.entity_id
_entity_poly.type
_entity_poly.pdbx_seq_one_letter_code
_entity_poly.pdbx_strand_id
1 'polypeptide(L)'
;MGIVVGGLLAMGATVAQRELVRRAGTRLIDWEAVRGIARRRLGSHAAPLSRHDREAAEGFYREALVRIEPAVEAEIGRPLPAALETPAVIDRLEWVDLNLATFQALFGRVEGLLTEAAGTVETPGRALARIVNRSIGNQQLGFLLGFLARKVLGQYDVSLLAVGPIPRGRLHFVEPNITATAAGLRVPLDEFRFFIALHEATHAFEFEAHPWLRDHFAGLVSESVEQLATDTGGLGRRVRDALANAGNGHW
;
A
#
# COMPACT_ATOMS: atom_id res chain seq x y z
N MET A 1 -21.04 -4.50 53.57
CA MET A 1 -19.79 -4.15 52.89
C MET A 1 -19.63 -4.77 51.48
N GLY A 2 -20.40 -5.81 51.14
CA GLY A 2 -20.30 -6.50 49.83
C GLY A 2 -20.84 -5.77 48.60
N ILE A 3 -21.85 -4.87 48.75
CA ILE A 3 -22.50 -4.17 47.65
C ILE A 3 -21.62 -3.08 47.02
N VAL A 4 -20.78 -2.40 47.80
CA VAL A 4 -19.90 -1.33 47.31
C VAL A 4 -18.73 -1.88 46.48
N VAL A 5 -18.18 -3.04 46.87
CA VAL A 5 -17.08 -3.70 46.16
C VAL A 5 -17.57 -4.27 44.82
N GLY A 6 -18.76 -4.82 44.77
CA GLY A 6 -19.37 -5.33 43.52
C GLY A 6 -19.67 -4.21 42.52
N GLY A 7 -20.10 -3.03 42.99
CA GLY A 7 -20.35 -1.86 42.15
C GLY A 7 -19.09 -1.27 41.54
N LEU A 8 -17.98 -1.18 42.29
CA LEU A 8 -16.68 -0.70 41.81
C LEU A 8 -16.04 -1.66 40.79
N LEU A 9 -16.15 -2.96 40.97
CA LEU A 9 -15.67 -3.96 40.03
C LEU A 9 -16.49 -3.95 38.73
N ALA A 10 -17.81 -3.79 38.82
CA ALA A 10 -18.67 -3.67 37.65
C ALA A 10 -18.42 -2.39 36.88
N MET A 11 -18.22 -1.24 37.56
CA MET A 11 -17.84 0.02 36.90
C MET A 11 -16.45 -0.07 36.25
N GLY A 12 -15.48 -0.68 36.91
CA GLY A 12 -14.15 -0.91 36.35
C GLY A 12 -14.20 -1.79 35.10
N ALA A 13 -14.99 -2.86 35.10
CA ALA A 13 -15.20 -3.73 33.95
C ALA A 13 -15.87 -3.01 32.77
N THR A 14 -16.88 -2.16 33.05
CA THR A 14 -17.56 -1.39 31.99
C THR A 14 -16.67 -0.29 31.40
N VAL A 15 -15.83 0.34 32.19
CA VAL A 15 -14.84 1.35 31.70
C VAL A 15 -13.76 0.66 30.86
N ALA A 16 -13.21 -0.46 31.32
CA ALA A 16 -12.24 -1.23 30.56
C ALA A 16 -12.83 -1.77 29.24
N GLN A 17 -14.08 -2.20 29.25
CA GLN A 17 -14.79 -2.64 28.04
C GLN A 17 -15.00 -1.50 27.05
N ARG A 18 -15.44 -0.31 27.52
CA ARG A 18 -15.61 0.87 26.67
C ARG A 18 -14.27 1.33 26.07
N GLU A 19 -13.19 1.28 26.85
CA GLU A 19 -11.85 1.63 26.38
C GLU A 19 -11.36 0.63 25.34
N LEU A 20 -11.58 -0.67 25.54
CA LEU A 20 -11.25 -1.71 24.57
C LEU A 20 -11.97 -1.51 23.24
N VAL A 21 -13.30 -1.26 23.29
CA VAL A 21 -14.11 -0.97 22.10
C VAL A 21 -13.64 0.31 21.40
N ARG A 22 -13.32 1.35 22.18
CA ARG A 22 -12.77 2.61 21.65
C ARG A 22 -11.43 2.41 20.94
N ARG A 23 -10.53 1.61 21.53
CA ARG A 23 -9.22 1.29 20.94
C ARG A 23 -9.31 0.38 19.71
N ALA A 24 -10.31 -0.48 19.66
CA ALA A 24 -10.56 -1.31 18.49
C ALA A 24 -10.79 -0.46 17.23
N GLY A 25 -11.47 0.69 17.37
CA GLY A 25 -11.79 1.59 16.26
C GLY A 25 -12.57 0.88 15.14
N THR A 26 -12.86 1.61 14.09
CA THR A 26 -13.56 1.06 12.90
C THR A 26 -12.60 0.63 11.78
N ARG A 27 -11.37 1.14 11.78
CA ARG A 27 -10.40 0.88 10.71
C ARG A 27 -9.73 -0.48 10.85
N LEU A 28 -9.62 -1.19 9.72
CA LEU A 28 -8.88 -2.47 9.63
C LEU A 28 -7.37 -2.27 9.71
N ILE A 29 -6.87 -1.17 9.16
CA ILE A 29 -5.45 -0.83 9.06
C ILE A 29 -5.17 0.51 9.75
N ASP A 30 -4.11 0.55 10.51
CA ASP A 30 -3.52 1.77 11.06
C ASP A 30 -2.33 2.20 10.18
N TRP A 31 -2.58 3.14 9.30
CA TRP A 31 -1.62 3.58 8.28
C TRP A 31 -0.39 4.26 8.85
N GLU A 32 -0.52 4.95 9.97
CA GLU A 32 0.63 5.52 10.69
C GLU A 32 1.52 4.42 11.27
N ALA A 33 0.91 3.39 11.84
CA ALA A 33 1.64 2.21 12.31
C ALA A 33 2.35 1.49 11.15
N VAL A 34 1.66 1.30 10.02
CA VAL A 34 2.23 0.70 8.80
C VAL A 34 3.44 1.49 8.30
N ARG A 35 3.30 2.82 8.17
CA ARG A 35 4.39 3.72 7.80
C ARG A 35 5.58 3.62 8.76
N GLY A 36 5.29 3.64 10.06
CA GLY A 36 6.31 3.50 11.11
C GLY A 36 7.06 2.17 11.02
N ILE A 37 6.36 1.06 10.73
CA ILE A 37 6.97 -0.27 10.55
C ILE A 37 7.84 -0.29 9.29
N ALA A 38 7.35 0.22 8.16
CA ALA A 38 8.11 0.31 6.92
C ALA A 38 9.40 1.12 7.10
N ARG A 39 9.32 2.28 7.77
CA ARG A 39 10.49 3.11 8.11
C ARG A 39 11.50 2.37 8.98
N ARG A 40 11.05 1.68 10.02
CA ARG A 40 11.95 0.86 10.86
C ARG A 40 12.61 -0.27 10.05
N ARG A 41 11.87 -0.87 9.12
CA ARG A 41 12.40 -1.91 8.23
C ARG A 41 13.45 -1.37 7.27
N LEU A 42 13.30 -0.14 6.82
CA LEU A 42 14.30 0.55 6.01
C LEU A 42 15.56 0.87 6.81
N GLY A 43 15.44 1.20 8.08
CA GLY A 43 16.58 1.55 8.94
C GLY A 43 17.40 2.71 8.34
N SER A 44 18.71 2.51 8.18
CA SER A 44 19.60 3.50 7.55
C SER A 44 19.28 3.78 6.07
N HIS A 45 18.56 2.88 5.39
CA HIS A 45 18.14 3.07 4.00
C HIS A 45 16.95 4.05 3.86
N ALA A 46 16.36 4.51 4.97
CA ALA A 46 15.34 5.56 4.99
C ALA A 46 15.92 6.98 4.97
N ALA A 47 17.23 7.13 4.76
CA ALA A 47 17.85 8.44 4.64
C ALA A 47 17.27 9.19 3.42
N PRO A 48 16.92 10.48 3.58
CA PRO A 48 16.40 11.28 2.49
C PRO A 48 17.46 11.48 1.41
N LEU A 49 17.00 11.55 0.15
CA LEU A 49 17.86 11.92 -0.96
C LEU A 49 18.26 13.39 -0.83
N SER A 50 19.55 13.70 -1.07
CA SER A 50 19.99 15.09 -1.02
C SER A 50 19.31 15.91 -2.14
N ARG A 51 19.13 17.21 -1.90
CA ARG A 51 18.54 18.10 -2.92
C ARG A 51 19.39 18.10 -4.19
N HIS A 52 20.70 18.15 -4.06
CA HIS A 52 21.64 18.16 -5.17
C HIS A 52 21.53 16.89 -6.03
N ASP A 53 21.54 15.70 -5.39
CA ASP A 53 21.42 14.42 -6.10
C ASP A 53 20.06 14.27 -6.78
N ARG A 54 19.00 14.77 -6.14
CA ARG A 54 17.65 14.79 -6.72
C ARG A 54 17.59 15.64 -7.97
N GLU A 55 18.04 16.90 -7.90
CA GLU A 55 18.03 17.85 -9.04
C GLU A 55 18.89 17.32 -10.19
N ALA A 56 20.06 16.74 -9.91
CA ALA A 56 20.92 16.13 -10.91
C ALA A 56 20.24 14.93 -11.61
N ALA A 57 19.64 14.03 -10.84
CA ALA A 57 18.93 12.89 -11.40
C ALA A 57 17.68 13.29 -12.19
N GLU A 58 16.90 14.27 -11.71
CA GLU A 58 15.75 14.81 -12.45
C GLU A 58 16.15 15.42 -13.78
N GLY A 59 17.30 16.13 -13.83
CA GLY A 59 17.89 16.64 -15.06
C GLY A 59 18.19 15.51 -16.04
N PHE A 60 18.88 14.47 -15.56
CA PHE A 60 19.21 13.31 -16.37
C PHE A 60 17.95 12.62 -16.94
N TYR A 61 16.93 12.34 -16.12
CA TYR A 61 15.73 11.65 -16.58
C TYR A 61 14.93 12.48 -17.59
N ARG A 62 14.86 13.81 -17.45
CA ARG A 62 14.25 14.67 -18.46
C ARG A 62 14.96 14.55 -19.82
N GLU A 63 16.27 14.62 -19.82
CA GLU A 63 17.07 14.46 -21.05
C GLU A 63 16.93 13.05 -21.64
N ALA A 64 16.92 12.03 -20.79
CA ALA A 64 16.71 10.65 -21.22
C ALA A 64 15.35 10.46 -21.90
N LEU A 65 14.27 10.98 -21.32
CA LEU A 65 12.92 10.89 -21.88
C LEU A 65 12.80 11.59 -23.23
N VAL A 66 13.40 12.77 -23.41
CA VAL A 66 13.47 13.46 -24.72
C VAL A 66 14.16 12.59 -25.79
N ARG A 67 15.17 11.81 -25.41
CA ARG A 67 15.86 10.89 -26.32
C ARG A 67 15.08 9.61 -26.60
N ILE A 68 14.30 9.14 -25.62
CA ILE A 68 13.49 7.92 -25.71
C ILE A 68 12.23 8.15 -26.55
N GLU A 69 11.61 9.30 -26.43
CA GLU A 69 10.33 9.66 -27.06
C GLU A 69 10.25 9.32 -28.55
N PRO A 70 11.18 9.74 -29.42
CA PRO A 70 11.06 9.46 -30.86
C PRO A 70 11.10 7.97 -31.18
N ALA A 71 11.85 7.17 -30.43
CA ALA A 71 11.96 5.75 -30.64
C ALA A 71 10.66 5.02 -30.24
N VAL A 72 10.08 5.39 -29.11
CA VAL A 72 8.84 4.79 -28.62
C VAL A 72 7.63 5.27 -29.44
N GLU A 73 7.62 6.56 -29.85
CA GLU A 73 6.60 7.09 -30.77
C GLU A 73 6.61 6.39 -32.12
N ALA A 74 7.78 6.10 -32.66
CA ALA A 74 7.92 5.37 -33.94
C ALA A 74 7.35 3.95 -33.85
N GLU A 75 7.50 3.27 -32.71
CA GLU A 75 6.99 1.91 -32.50
C GLU A 75 5.49 1.88 -32.19
N ILE A 76 5.02 2.82 -31.39
CA ILE A 76 3.63 2.84 -30.89
C ILE A 76 2.70 3.70 -31.77
N GLY A 77 3.27 4.60 -32.58
CA GLY A 77 2.51 5.51 -33.46
C GLY A 77 1.79 6.65 -32.76
N ARG A 78 2.23 7.02 -31.52
CA ARG A 78 1.65 8.10 -30.72
C ARG A 78 2.75 8.81 -29.91
N PRO A 79 2.63 10.16 -29.72
CA PRO A 79 3.57 10.90 -28.90
C PRO A 79 3.47 10.51 -27.42
N LEU A 80 4.55 10.74 -26.69
CA LEU A 80 4.58 10.63 -25.23
C LEU A 80 3.49 11.52 -24.61
N PRO A 81 2.72 11.02 -23.64
CA PRO A 81 1.82 11.87 -22.91
C PRO A 81 2.58 12.97 -22.16
N ALA A 82 2.12 14.23 -22.24
CA ALA A 82 2.76 15.37 -21.58
C ALA A 82 3.01 15.20 -20.07
N ALA A 83 2.28 14.28 -19.41
CA ALA A 83 2.49 13.92 -18.02
C ALA A 83 3.85 13.24 -17.75
N LEU A 84 4.45 12.64 -18.76
CA LEU A 84 5.75 11.96 -18.66
C LEU A 84 6.93 12.90 -18.80
N GLU A 85 6.71 14.14 -19.27
CA GLU A 85 7.74 15.16 -19.44
C GLU A 85 8.36 15.61 -18.09
N THR A 86 7.65 15.38 -16.97
CA THR A 86 8.10 15.77 -15.63
C THR A 86 8.31 14.55 -14.73
N PRO A 87 9.41 13.80 -14.90
CA PRO A 87 9.73 12.69 -14.01
C PRO A 87 9.94 13.17 -12.58
N ALA A 88 9.58 12.33 -11.62
CA ALA A 88 9.86 12.56 -10.20
C ALA A 88 10.96 11.63 -9.72
N VAL A 89 11.98 12.19 -9.10
CA VAL A 89 13.01 11.42 -8.41
C VAL A 89 12.67 11.39 -6.92
N ILE A 90 12.55 10.20 -6.37
CA ILE A 90 12.10 9.96 -5.00
C ILE A 90 13.09 9.09 -4.23
N ASP A 91 13.05 9.20 -2.91
CA ASP A 91 13.71 8.26 -2.02
C ASP A 91 12.79 7.08 -1.63
N ARG A 92 13.32 6.15 -0.86
CA ARG A 92 12.61 4.92 -0.46
C ARG A 92 11.41 5.19 0.44
N LEU A 93 11.50 6.22 1.30
CA LEU A 93 10.41 6.54 2.22
C LEU A 93 9.29 7.30 1.49
N GLU A 94 9.65 8.19 0.56
CA GLU A 94 8.70 8.85 -0.35
C GLU A 94 7.96 7.82 -1.21
N TRP A 95 8.66 6.76 -1.66
CA TRP A 95 8.00 5.65 -2.35
C TRP A 95 6.99 4.92 -1.44
N VAL A 96 7.33 4.71 -0.17
CA VAL A 96 6.38 4.14 0.81
C VAL A 96 5.17 5.05 0.96
N ASP A 97 5.37 6.35 1.11
CA ASP A 97 4.29 7.34 1.29
C ASP A 97 3.36 7.40 0.07
N LEU A 98 3.92 7.36 -1.14
CA LEU A 98 3.16 7.29 -2.39
C LEU A 98 2.25 6.05 -2.45
N ASN A 99 2.81 4.88 -2.12
CA ASN A 99 2.07 3.63 -2.18
C ASN A 99 1.08 3.47 -1.03
N LEU A 100 1.35 4.04 0.15
CA LEU A 100 0.39 4.08 1.24
C LEU A 100 -0.91 4.77 0.85
N ALA A 101 -0.86 5.88 0.11
CA ALA A 101 -2.05 6.58 -0.37
C ALA A 101 -2.90 5.69 -1.29
N THR A 102 -2.25 4.95 -2.18
CA THR A 102 -2.90 3.97 -3.07
C THR A 102 -3.56 2.83 -2.28
N PHE A 103 -2.84 2.25 -1.32
CA PHE A 103 -3.40 1.20 -0.47
C PHE A 103 -4.54 1.70 0.44
N GLN A 104 -4.46 2.94 0.93
CA GLN A 104 -5.54 3.56 1.69
C GLN A 104 -6.84 3.64 0.88
N ALA A 105 -6.75 4.05 -0.38
CA ALA A 105 -7.92 4.10 -1.26
C ALA A 105 -8.51 2.71 -1.52
N LEU A 106 -7.65 1.70 -1.73
CA LEU A 106 -8.05 0.32 -1.97
C LEU A 106 -8.71 -0.30 -0.74
N PHE A 107 -8.05 -0.25 0.41
CA PHE A 107 -8.55 -0.85 1.65
C PHE A 107 -9.77 -0.12 2.24
N GLY A 108 -9.94 1.17 1.96
CA GLY A 108 -11.14 1.92 2.36
C GLY A 108 -12.42 1.33 1.77
N ARG A 109 -12.37 0.77 0.56
CA ARG A 109 -13.49 0.04 -0.06
C ARG A 109 -13.79 -1.25 0.70
N VAL A 110 -12.76 -2.02 1.04
CA VAL A 110 -12.90 -3.28 1.81
C VAL A 110 -13.50 -3.00 3.18
N GLU A 111 -13.04 -1.95 3.86
CA GLU A 111 -13.57 -1.53 5.16
C GLU A 111 -15.06 -1.21 5.08
N GLY A 112 -15.51 -0.53 4.01
CA GLY A 112 -16.92 -0.27 3.76
C GLY A 112 -17.74 -1.56 3.67
N LEU A 113 -17.34 -2.47 2.79
CA LEU A 113 -18.02 -3.76 2.58
C LEU A 113 -18.06 -4.62 3.85
N LEU A 114 -16.96 -4.68 4.60
CA LEU A 114 -16.89 -5.46 5.84
C LEU A 114 -17.70 -4.83 6.98
N THR A 115 -17.81 -3.51 7.02
CA THR A 115 -18.61 -2.79 8.02
C THR A 115 -20.11 -3.03 7.79
N GLU A 116 -20.56 -3.02 6.55
CA GLU A 116 -21.94 -3.33 6.17
C GLU A 116 -22.32 -4.79 6.52
N ALA A 117 -21.38 -5.73 6.33
CA ALA A 117 -21.59 -7.14 6.59
C ALA A 117 -21.53 -7.53 8.09
N ALA A 118 -20.88 -6.73 8.94
CA ALA A 118 -20.54 -7.11 10.33
C ALA A 118 -21.66 -6.90 11.36
N GLY A 119 -22.72 -6.18 11.04
CA GLY A 119 -23.79 -5.83 12.00
C GLY A 119 -23.32 -4.94 13.16
N THR A 120 -24.28 -4.35 13.89
CA THR A 120 -24.04 -3.22 14.81
C THR A 120 -23.60 -3.57 16.23
N VAL A 121 -23.49 -4.85 16.61
CA VAL A 121 -23.20 -5.22 18.01
C VAL A 121 -21.73 -5.53 18.20
N GLU A 122 -21.01 -4.61 18.86
CA GLU A 122 -19.61 -4.77 19.26
C GLU A 122 -19.51 -5.47 20.63
N THR A 123 -18.89 -6.64 20.66
CA THR A 123 -18.60 -7.36 21.90
C THR A 123 -17.12 -7.23 22.26
N PRO A 124 -16.73 -7.35 23.56
CA PRO A 124 -15.31 -7.27 23.97
C PRO A 124 -14.42 -8.27 23.23
N GLY A 125 -14.91 -9.48 22.97
CA GLY A 125 -14.17 -10.49 22.21
C GLY A 125 -13.94 -10.09 20.74
N ARG A 126 -14.94 -9.48 20.09
CA ARG A 126 -14.80 -8.93 18.73
C ARG A 126 -13.85 -7.75 18.70
N ALA A 127 -13.92 -6.86 19.70
CA ALA A 127 -12.99 -5.74 19.81
C ALA A 127 -11.54 -6.22 19.95
N LEU A 128 -11.28 -7.21 20.81
CA LEU A 128 -9.95 -7.79 20.96
C LEU A 128 -9.46 -8.47 19.68
N ALA A 129 -10.28 -9.29 19.04
CA ALA A 129 -9.93 -9.93 17.77
C ALA A 129 -9.61 -8.90 16.68
N ARG A 130 -10.33 -7.78 16.62
CA ARG A 130 -10.07 -6.69 15.68
C ARG A 130 -8.73 -6.02 15.96
N ILE A 131 -8.39 -5.74 17.22
CA ILE A 131 -7.09 -5.17 17.60
C ILE A 131 -5.95 -6.10 17.19
N VAL A 132 -6.07 -7.40 17.45
CA VAL A 132 -5.04 -8.39 17.10
C VAL A 132 -4.90 -8.49 15.59
N ASN A 133 -5.99 -8.65 14.85
CA ASN A 133 -5.97 -8.74 13.38
C ASN A 133 -5.39 -7.47 12.74
N ARG A 134 -5.77 -6.29 13.25
CA ARG A 134 -5.19 -5.02 12.80
C ARG A 134 -3.69 -4.96 13.06
N SER A 135 -3.22 -5.40 14.24
CA SER A 135 -1.79 -5.43 14.55
C SER A 135 -1.01 -6.34 13.61
N ILE A 136 -1.53 -7.53 13.32
CA ILE A 136 -0.92 -8.47 12.37
C ILE A 136 -0.91 -7.87 10.96
N GLY A 137 -2.02 -7.33 10.50
CA GLY A 137 -2.14 -6.70 9.18
C GLY A 137 -1.18 -5.52 9.01
N ASN A 138 -1.08 -4.66 10.03
CA ASN A 138 -0.12 -3.55 10.03
C ASN A 138 1.32 -4.03 9.92
N GLN A 139 1.69 -5.09 10.67
CA GLN A 139 3.04 -5.67 10.62
C GLN A 139 3.36 -6.25 9.25
N GLN A 140 2.44 -7.03 8.69
CA GLN A 140 2.64 -7.65 7.37
C GLN A 140 2.75 -6.59 6.27
N LEU A 141 1.83 -5.62 6.25
CA LEU A 141 1.82 -4.57 5.22
C LEU A 141 3.02 -3.63 5.36
N GLY A 142 3.36 -3.22 6.59
CA GLY A 142 4.54 -2.37 6.83
C GLY A 142 5.86 -3.08 6.49
N PHE A 143 5.95 -4.39 6.79
CA PHE A 143 7.10 -5.19 6.41
C PHE A 143 7.21 -5.32 4.89
N LEU A 144 6.10 -5.61 4.19
CA LEU A 144 6.04 -5.73 2.73
C LEU A 144 6.46 -4.42 2.06
N LEU A 145 5.88 -3.28 2.47
CA LEU A 145 6.23 -1.98 1.91
C LEU A 145 7.69 -1.62 2.15
N GLY A 146 8.21 -1.84 3.36
CA GLY A 146 9.62 -1.60 3.66
C GLY A 146 10.57 -2.54 2.90
N PHE A 147 10.14 -3.76 2.56
CA PHE A 147 10.89 -4.68 1.71
C PHE A 147 10.88 -4.22 0.25
N LEU A 148 9.71 -3.91 -0.31
CA LEU A 148 9.54 -3.48 -1.70
C LEU A 148 10.23 -2.14 -1.97
N ALA A 149 10.17 -1.20 -1.02
CA ALA A 149 10.83 0.10 -1.12
C ALA A 149 12.36 0.00 -1.34
N ARG A 150 12.97 -1.13 -1.02
CA ARG A 150 14.40 -1.41 -1.27
C ARG A 150 14.66 -2.10 -2.62
N LYS A 151 13.62 -2.48 -3.34
CA LYS A 151 13.71 -3.28 -4.57
C LYS A 151 13.22 -2.55 -5.81
N VAL A 152 12.18 -1.74 -5.65
CA VAL A 152 11.58 -1.02 -6.76
C VAL A 152 12.56 0.04 -7.27
N LEU A 153 12.77 0.05 -8.59
CA LEU A 153 13.67 0.98 -9.27
C LEU A 153 12.90 2.17 -9.85
N GLY A 154 11.78 1.90 -10.49
CA GLY A 154 10.89 2.90 -11.03
C GLY A 154 9.43 2.50 -10.82
N GLN A 155 8.54 3.43 -11.10
CA GLN A 155 7.11 3.21 -11.05
C GLN A 155 6.41 4.24 -11.92
N TYR A 156 5.68 3.78 -12.91
CA TYR A 156 4.63 4.59 -13.51
C TYR A 156 3.48 4.69 -12.53
N ASP A 157 2.96 5.90 -12.32
CA ASP A 157 1.97 6.17 -11.27
C ASP A 157 0.77 5.22 -11.37
N VAL A 158 0.70 4.31 -10.40
CA VAL A 158 -0.33 3.27 -10.33
C VAL A 158 -1.59 3.84 -9.67
N SER A 159 -2.08 4.96 -10.14
CA SER A 159 -3.44 5.40 -9.87
C SER A 159 -4.50 4.45 -10.49
N LEU A 160 -4.04 3.27 -10.95
CA LEU A 160 -4.86 2.15 -11.39
C LEU A 160 -5.92 1.73 -10.36
N LEU A 161 -5.68 2.02 -9.09
CA LEU A 161 -6.58 1.68 -7.98
C LEU A 161 -7.37 2.89 -7.45
N ALA A 162 -7.08 4.09 -7.95
CA ALA A 162 -7.80 5.29 -7.53
C ALA A 162 -9.17 5.37 -8.23
N VAL A 163 -10.21 5.55 -7.44
CA VAL A 163 -11.56 5.82 -7.92
C VAL A 163 -11.74 7.32 -8.03
N GLY A 164 -11.84 7.82 -9.23
CA GLY A 164 -12.07 9.24 -9.50
C GLY A 164 -11.28 9.73 -10.73
N PRO A 165 -11.41 11.00 -11.12
CA PRO A 165 -10.60 11.58 -12.18
C PRO A 165 -9.13 11.53 -11.74
N ILE A 166 -8.39 10.64 -12.37
CA ILE A 166 -7.01 10.33 -12.05
C ILE A 166 -6.15 11.48 -12.58
N PRO A 167 -5.28 12.09 -11.78
CA PRO A 167 -4.21 12.92 -12.31
C PRO A 167 -3.43 12.07 -13.32
N ARG A 168 -3.08 12.66 -14.47
CA ARG A 168 -2.29 11.97 -15.50
C ARG A 168 -1.07 11.34 -14.85
N GLY A 169 -0.77 10.10 -15.23
CA GLY A 169 0.30 9.32 -14.62
C GLY A 169 1.64 10.06 -14.63
N ARG A 170 2.43 9.84 -13.60
CA ARG A 170 3.78 10.40 -13.46
C ARG A 170 4.79 9.28 -13.33
N LEU A 171 5.94 9.43 -13.97
CA LEU A 171 7.07 8.52 -13.78
C LEU A 171 7.79 8.87 -12.48
N HIS A 172 7.99 7.87 -11.64
CA HIS A 172 8.76 7.98 -10.40
C HIS A 172 9.99 7.08 -10.50
N PHE A 173 11.16 7.62 -10.12
CA PHE A 173 12.42 6.89 -10.07
C PHE A 173 12.94 6.84 -8.64
N VAL A 174 13.14 5.64 -8.10
CA VAL A 174 13.66 5.44 -6.74
C VAL A 174 15.19 5.47 -6.81
N GLU A 175 15.75 6.66 -6.90
CA GLU A 175 17.16 6.91 -7.19
C GLU A 175 18.14 6.16 -6.28
N PRO A 176 17.93 6.06 -4.94
CA PRO A 176 18.84 5.30 -4.09
C PRO A 176 18.88 3.80 -4.41
N ASN A 177 17.84 3.24 -5.04
CA ASN A 177 17.82 1.84 -5.48
C ASN A 177 18.53 1.67 -6.81
N ILE A 178 18.30 2.61 -7.75
CA ILE A 178 18.95 2.63 -9.06
C ILE A 178 20.45 2.71 -8.89
N THR A 179 20.94 3.66 -8.10
CA THR A 179 22.36 3.83 -7.79
C THR A 179 22.97 2.58 -7.13
N ALA A 180 22.29 2.01 -6.12
CA ALA A 180 22.76 0.82 -5.44
C ALA A 180 22.78 -0.42 -6.35
N THR A 181 21.79 -0.56 -7.24
CA THR A 181 21.69 -1.67 -8.18
C THR A 181 22.75 -1.56 -9.26
N ALA A 182 22.95 -0.38 -9.87
CA ALA A 182 24.01 -0.15 -10.85
C ALA A 182 25.39 -0.49 -10.30
N ALA A 183 25.67 -0.04 -9.06
CA ALA A 183 26.93 -0.36 -8.37
C ALA A 183 27.08 -1.87 -8.12
N GLY A 184 26.00 -2.55 -7.69
CA GLY A 184 26.00 -4.00 -7.47
C GLY A 184 26.22 -4.82 -8.74
N LEU A 185 25.67 -4.37 -9.87
CA LEU A 185 25.85 -4.95 -11.19
C LEU A 185 27.15 -4.54 -11.86
N ARG A 186 27.86 -3.54 -11.33
CA ARG A 186 29.08 -2.95 -11.90
C ARG A 186 28.85 -2.37 -13.31
N VAL A 187 27.69 -1.76 -13.53
CA VAL A 187 27.37 -1.05 -14.78
C VAL A 187 27.47 0.46 -14.56
N PRO A 188 27.80 1.25 -15.61
CA PRO A 188 27.78 2.70 -15.53
C PRO A 188 26.40 3.20 -15.10
N LEU A 189 26.36 4.11 -14.13
CA LEU A 189 25.10 4.60 -13.55
C LEU A 189 24.17 5.24 -14.60
N ASP A 190 24.72 6.05 -15.50
CA ASP A 190 23.91 6.75 -16.50
C ASP A 190 23.33 5.79 -17.56
N GLU A 191 24.06 4.73 -17.92
CA GLU A 191 23.51 3.68 -18.78
C GLU A 191 22.38 2.94 -18.11
N PHE A 192 22.53 2.63 -16.82
CA PHE A 192 21.50 1.95 -16.06
C PHE A 192 20.27 2.84 -15.83
N ARG A 193 20.46 4.13 -15.51
CA ARG A 193 19.37 5.11 -15.43
C ARG A 193 18.60 5.21 -16.74
N PHE A 194 19.32 5.25 -17.88
CA PHE A 194 18.69 5.30 -19.21
C PHE A 194 17.85 4.05 -19.48
N PHE A 195 18.38 2.88 -19.14
CA PHE A 195 17.66 1.62 -19.27
C PHE A 195 16.37 1.61 -18.43
N ILE A 196 16.44 2.07 -17.17
CA ILE A 196 15.26 2.16 -16.31
C ILE A 196 14.27 3.20 -16.85
N ALA A 197 14.75 4.36 -17.34
CA ALA A 197 13.88 5.35 -17.95
C ALA A 197 13.12 4.80 -19.17
N LEU A 198 13.81 4.05 -20.03
CA LEU A 198 13.18 3.39 -21.18
C LEU A 198 12.14 2.36 -20.75
N HIS A 199 12.45 1.54 -19.74
CA HIS A 199 11.55 0.52 -19.20
C HIS A 199 10.24 1.15 -18.66
N GLU A 200 10.36 2.15 -17.82
CA GLU A 200 9.21 2.83 -17.22
C GLU A 200 8.40 3.64 -18.26
N ALA A 201 9.08 4.28 -19.21
CA ALA A 201 8.41 4.96 -20.31
C ALA A 201 7.59 3.98 -21.16
N THR A 202 8.12 2.79 -21.45
CA THR A 202 7.38 1.76 -22.20
C THR A 202 6.10 1.36 -21.48
N HIS A 203 6.15 1.11 -20.17
CA HIS A 203 4.95 0.83 -19.39
C HIS A 203 3.95 1.99 -19.40
N ALA A 204 4.42 3.21 -19.27
CA ALA A 204 3.55 4.38 -19.35
C ALA A 204 2.83 4.47 -20.71
N PHE A 205 3.54 4.20 -21.79
CA PHE A 205 2.94 4.12 -23.14
C PHE A 205 1.90 3.05 -23.26
N GLU A 206 2.17 1.84 -22.76
CA GLU A 206 1.22 0.73 -22.80
C GLU A 206 -0.11 1.14 -22.14
N PHE A 207 -0.06 1.76 -20.97
CA PHE A 207 -1.26 2.19 -20.27
C PHE A 207 -1.96 3.40 -20.92
N GLU A 208 -1.23 4.35 -21.48
CA GLU A 208 -1.81 5.50 -22.14
C GLU A 208 -2.34 5.16 -23.56
N ALA A 209 -1.69 4.23 -24.26
CA ALA A 209 -2.16 3.74 -25.56
C ALA A 209 -3.38 2.85 -25.42
N HIS A 210 -3.54 2.18 -24.29
CA HIS A 210 -4.60 1.20 -24.04
C HIS A 210 -5.39 1.53 -22.76
N PRO A 211 -6.27 2.54 -22.77
CA PRO A 211 -7.04 2.95 -21.58
C PRO A 211 -7.83 1.81 -20.92
N TRP A 212 -8.27 0.82 -21.71
CA TRP A 212 -8.98 -0.36 -21.20
C TRP A 212 -8.13 -1.20 -20.24
N LEU A 213 -6.80 -1.14 -20.33
CA LEU A 213 -5.91 -1.86 -19.40
C LEU A 213 -6.11 -1.39 -17.95
N ARG A 214 -6.30 -0.09 -17.74
CA ARG A 214 -6.56 0.46 -16.39
C ARG A 214 -7.84 -0.11 -15.80
N ASP A 215 -8.93 -0.08 -16.58
CA ASP A 215 -10.22 -0.59 -16.14
C ASP A 215 -10.16 -2.09 -15.88
N HIS A 216 -9.45 -2.83 -16.74
CA HIS A 216 -9.25 -4.27 -16.58
C HIS A 216 -8.46 -4.59 -15.28
N PHE A 217 -7.33 -3.95 -15.04
CA PHE A 217 -6.56 -4.15 -13.80
C PHE A 217 -7.33 -3.72 -12.57
N ALA A 218 -8.03 -2.59 -12.62
CA ALA A 218 -8.89 -2.14 -11.52
C ALA A 218 -9.99 -3.17 -11.20
N GLY A 219 -10.58 -3.79 -12.23
CA GLY A 219 -11.52 -4.89 -12.09
C GLY A 219 -10.91 -6.10 -11.40
N LEU A 220 -9.76 -6.60 -11.89
CA LEU A 220 -9.06 -7.74 -11.30
C LEU A 220 -8.69 -7.51 -9.82
N VAL A 221 -8.21 -6.31 -9.50
CA VAL A 221 -7.90 -5.95 -8.11
C VAL A 221 -9.16 -5.91 -7.26
N SER A 222 -10.26 -5.33 -7.76
CA SER A 222 -11.54 -5.27 -7.04
C SER A 222 -12.08 -6.67 -6.77
N GLU A 223 -12.08 -7.56 -7.77
CA GLU A 223 -12.48 -8.96 -7.62
C GLU A 223 -11.62 -9.71 -6.59
N SER A 224 -10.29 -9.52 -6.65
CA SER A 224 -9.36 -10.14 -5.70
C SER A 224 -9.62 -9.68 -4.27
N VAL A 225 -9.92 -8.41 -4.08
CA VAL A 225 -10.26 -7.81 -2.79
C VAL A 225 -11.60 -8.34 -2.27
N GLU A 226 -12.62 -8.44 -3.11
CA GLU A 226 -13.93 -8.99 -2.74
C GLU A 226 -13.82 -10.47 -2.36
N GLN A 227 -13.04 -11.26 -3.09
CA GLN A 227 -12.76 -12.65 -2.76
C GLN A 227 -12.07 -12.78 -1.39
N LEU A 228 -11.03 -11.96 -1.14
CA LEU A 228 -10.33 -11.93 0.15
C LEU A 228 -11.28 -11.55 1.29
N ALA A 229 -12.16 -10.58 1.10
CA ALA A 229 -13.15 -10.18 2.08
C ALA A 229 -14.16 -11.33 2.37
N THR A 230 -14.56 -12.04 1.34
CA THR A 230 -15.49 -13.20 1.46
C THR A 230 -14.82 -14.37 2.17
N ASP A 231 -13.58 -14.69 1.85
CA ASP A 231 -12.81 -15.78 2.45
C ASP A 231 -12.51 -15.51 3.94
N THR A 232 -12.15 -14.27 4.29
CA THR A 232 -11.95 -13.89 5.71
C THR A 232 -13.26 -13.96 6.51
N GLY A 233 -14.39 -13.58 5.92
CA GLY A 233 -15.72 -13.76 6.49
C GLY A 233 -16.09 -15.25 6.67
N GLY A 234 -15.70 -16.10 5.73
CA GLY A 234 -15.87 -17.56 5.79
C GLY A 234 -15.02 -18.22 6.88
N LEU A 235 -13.76 -17.83 7.00
CA LEU A 235 -12.85 -18.32 8.03
C LEU A 235 -13.36 -17.95 9.44
N GLY A 236 -13.81 -16.71 9.63
CA GLY A 236 -14.40 -16.27 10.91
C GLY A 236 -15.65 -17.07 11.32
N ARG A 237 -16.50 -17.46 10.34
CA ARG A 237 -17.64 -18.37 10.59
C ARG A 237 -17.18 -19.76 10.99
N ARG A 238 -16.25 -20.38 10.24
CA ARG A 238 -15.71 -21.73 10.53
C ARG A 238 -15.05 -21.82 11.91
N VAL A 239 -14.26 -20.79 12.30
CA VAL A 239 -13.66 -20.74 13.65
C VAL A 239 -14.74 -20.63 14.72
N ARG A 240 -15.78 -19.83 14.53
CA ARG A 240 -16.90 -19.71 15.48
C ARG A 240 -17.66 -21.02 15.62
N ASP A 241 -17.97 -21.67 14.51
CA ASP A 241 -18.69 -22.95 14.51
C ASP A 241 -17.86 -24.07 15.16
N ALA A 242 -16.55 -24.09 14.95
CA ALA A 242 -15.63 -25.00 15.61
C ALA A 242 -15.57 -24.75 17.13
N LEU A 243 -15.51 -23.48 17.57
CA LEU A 243 -15.53 -23.13 18.99
C LEU A 243 -16.89 -23.43 19.65
N ALA A 244 -18.01 -23.19 18.96
CA ALA A 244 -19.35 -23.54 19.46
C ALA A 244 -19.51 -25.05 19.62
N ASN A 245 -19.02 -25.83 18.66
CA ASN A 245 -19.05 -27.30 18.73
C ASN A 245 -18.10 -27.86 19.80
N ALA A 246 -16.94 -27.23 20.03
CA ALA A 246 -16.04 -27.61 21.12
C ALA A 246 -16.60 -27.30 22.51
N GLY A 247 -17.45 -26.25 22.64
CA GLY A 247 -18.14 -25.90 23.89
C GLY A 247 -19.35 -26.78 24.22
N ASN A 248 -19.91 -27.50 23.25
CA ASN A 248 -21.09 -28.38 23.42
C ASN A 248 -20.73 -29.85 23.56
N GLY A 249 -19.46 -30.18 23.70
CA GLY A 249 -19.00 -31.56 23.99
C GLY A 249 -19.38 -31.95 25.40
N HIS A 250 -20.54 -32.59 25.57
CA HIS A 250 -20.88 -33.35 26.77
C HIS A 250 -19.94 -34.55 26.86
N TRP A 251 -19.27 -34.67 28.02
CA TRP A 251 -18.59 -35.87 28.50
C TRP A 251 -19.59 -36.86 29.05
#